data_2aeb8e2a1819d1207bccc865f2bf1159
#
_entry.id   2aeb8e2a1819d1207bccc865f2bf1159
#
_cell.length_a   1.000
_cell.length_b   1.000
_cell.length_c   1.000
_cell.angle_alpha   90.00
_cell.angle_beta   90.00
_cell.angle_gamma   90.00
#
_symmetry.space_group_name_H-M   'P 1'
#
loop_
_entity.id
_entity.type
_entity.pdbx_description
1 polymer ?
#
loop_
_entity_poly.entity_id
_entity_poly.type
_entity_poly.pdbx_seq_one_letter_code
_entity_poly.pdbx_strand_id
1 'polypeptide(L)'
;MKQPELGKKIIELRKAKGFTQEELVDKCNISVRTLQRIETGEVTPRSYTIKTILAALDYDLSTIQDTDEMVTHTMIQSLKKHLLLEIHPVVSPDYFMKQLNIAWISGLLYFLIGFFEGAAEYFRYKDQVLIYSTTFYILIKTSYVIAYIIFQRGFIFLGGLFKNYLLRIISFILIFGNILIIGYDIASLFYNSIERQFVLGSEAIVFGCIGILYGISLRRLRKQLGTVATYAGVFELLAGCFFLTVVLSFMGFIVRIPAELIEIIMLYKSVDIIKSKQEESILPYPGAGYTEK
;
A
#
# COMPACT_ATOMS: atom_id res chain seq x y z
N MET A 1 27.40 -8.87 2.85
CA MET A 1 28.58 -8.96 3.80
C MET A 1 29.51 -7.77 3.57
N LYS A 2 29.88 -7.10 4.68
CA LYS A 2 30.87 -6.00 4.68
C LYS A 2 32.18 -6.48 5.27
N GLN A 3 33.29 -5.72 5.05
CA GLN A 3 34.52 -6.00 5.77
C GLN A 3 34.35 -5.72 7.28
N PRO A 4 35.00 -6.51 8.16
CA PRO A 4 35.98 -7.59 7.91
C PRO A 4 35.38 -9.00 7.73
N GLU A 5 34.08 -9.17 7.75
CA GLU A 5 33.40 -10.48 7.69
C GLU A 5 33.59 -11.16 6.32
N LEU A 6 33.62 -10.39 5.24
CA LEU A 6 33.85 -10.90 3.89
C LEU A 6 35.25 -11.56 3.78
N GLY A 7 36.28 -10.90 4.33
CA GLY A 7 37.65 -11.43 4.34
C GLY A 7 37.75 -12.75 5.10
N LYS A 8 37.14 -12.82 6.30
CA LYS A 8 37.10 -14.04 7.11
C LYS A 8 36.40 -15.19 6.36
N LYS A 9 35.29 -14.91 5.68
CA LYS A 9 34.55 -15.91 4.90
C LYS A 9 35.35 -16.43 3.72
N ILE A 10 36.08 -15.56 3.03
CA ILE A 10 36.97 -15.97 1.93
C ILE A 10 38.11 -16.92 2.44
N ILE A 11 38.70 -16.59 3.61
CA ILE A 11 39.71 -17.46 4.24
C ILE A 11 39.13 -18.85 4.58
N GLU A 12 37.92 -18.87 5.17
CA GLU A 12 37.22 -20.10 5.53
C GLU A 12 36.97 -20.99 4.30
N LEU A 13 36.39 -20.41 3.24
CA LEU A 13 36.07 -21.10 2.00
C LEU A 13 37.35 -21.61 1.27
N ARG A 14 38.39 -20.77 1.23
CA ARG A 14 39.66 -21.14 0.64
C ARG A 14 40.29 -22.35 1.36
N LYS A 15 40.35 -22.29 2.69
CA LYS A 15 40.88 -23.38 3.51
C LYS A 15 40.04 -24.66 3.39
N ALA A 16 38.70 -24.53 3.35
CA ALA A 16 37.79 -25.66 3.18
C ALA A 16 38.04 -26.40 1.84
N LYS A 17 38.48 -25.67 0.78
CA LYS A 17 38.84 -26.24 -0.51
C LYS A 17 40.31 -26.64 -0.62
N GLY A 18 41.10 -26.44 0.43
CA GLY A 18 42.51 -26.77 0.46
C GLY A 18 43.42 -25.89 -0.42
N PHE A 19 42.92 -24.71 -0.85
CA PHE A 19 43.71 -23.82 -1.71
C PHE A 19 44.69 -22.97 -0.89
N THR A 20 45.92 -22.83 -1.42
CA THR A 20 46.87 -21.78 -0.98
C THR A 20 46.41 -20.41 -1.49
N GLN A 21 47.00 -19.33 -1.01
CA GLN A 21 46.73 -17.99 -1.55
C GLN A 21 47.14 -17.86 -3.00
N GLU A 22 48.30 -18.46 -3.36
CA GLU A 22 48.86 -18.51 -4.71
C GLU A 22 47.92 -19.23 -5.70
N GLU A 23 47.39 -20.38 -5.30
CA GLU A 23 46.47 -21.16 -6.16
C GLU A 23 45.13 -20.43 -6.36
N LEU A 24 44.63 -19.71 -5.37
CA LEU A 24 43.40 -18.96 -5.52
C LEU A 24 43.59 -17.72 -6.40
N VAL A 25 44.72 -16.99 -6.27
CA VAL A 25 44.94 -15.78 -7.09
C VAL A 25 45.17 -16.11 -8.55
N ASP A 26 45.81 -17.25 -8.85
CA ASP A 26 46.00 -17.77 -10.23
C ASP A 26 44.63 -18.02 -10.90
N LYS A 27 43.67 -18.59 -10.16
CA LYS A 27 42.30 -18.80 -10.66
C LYS A 27 41.51 -17.51 -10.85
N CYS A 28 41.80 -16.48 -10.04
CA CYS A 28 41.06 -15.23 -10.01
C CYS A 28 41.71 -14.11 -10.84
N ASN A 29 42.95 -14.33 -11.36
CA ASN A 29 43.73 -13.32 -12.04
C ASN A 29 43.88 -12.01 -11.23
N ILE A 30 44.20 -12.14 -9.94
CA ILE A 30 44.51 -11.04 -9.03
C ILE A 30 45.88 -11.23 -8.39
N SER A 31 46.46 -10.19 -7.78
CA SER A 31 47.76 -10.36 -7.07
C SER A 31 47.54 -10.95 -5.67
N VAL A 32 48.54 -11.72 -5.18
CA VAL A 32 48.57 -12.26 -3.81
C VAL A 32 48.36 -11.14 -2.79
N ARG A 33 49.04 -9.99 -2.99
CA ARG A 33 48.92 -8.81 -2.14
C ARG A 33 47.47 -8.29 -2.07
N THR A 34 46.73 -8.33 -3.20
CA THR A 34 45.31 -7.92 -3.24
C THR A 34 44.47 -8.90 -2.43
N LEU A 35 44.69 -10.21 -2.59
CA LEU A 35 43.93 -11.21 -1.82
C LEU A 35 44.21 -11.08 -0.33
N GLN A 36 45.47 -10.91 0.09
CA GLN A 36 45.85 -10.72 1.50
C GLN A 36 45.15 -9.53 2.12
N ARG A 37 45.10 -8.36 1.44
CA ARG A 37 44.42 -7.18 1.93
C ARG A 37 42.90 -7.35 2.01
N ILE A 38 42.34 -8.19 1.14
CA ILE A 38 40.89 -8.53 1.24
C ILE A 38 40.68 -9.48 2.41
N GLU A 39 41.49 -10.50 2.60
CA GLU A 39 41.39 -11.48 3.67
C GLU A 39 41.60 -10.85 5.04
N THR A 40 42.49 -9.84 5.18
CA THR A 40 42.71 -9.06 6.42
C THR A 40 41.63 -8.02 6.68
N GLY A 41 40.76 -7.74 5.70
CA GLY A 41 39.73 -6.73 5.82
C GLY A 41 40.18 -5.27 5.60
N GLU A 42 41.46 -5.08 5.16
CA GLU A 42 42.01 -3.73 4.93
C GLU A 42 41.37 -3.01 3.75
N VAL A 43 40.83 -3.76 2.78
CA VAL A 43 40.26 -3.19 1.57
C VAL A 43 38.91 -3.84 1.26
N THR A 44 37.95 -3.02 0.90
CA THR A 44 36.68 -3.51 0.34
C THR A 44 36.84 -3.73 -1.15
N PRO A 45 36.81 -5.00 -1.64
CA PRO A 45 36.97 -5.30 -3.05
C PRO A 45 35.76 -4.83 -3.86
N ARG A 46 35.97 -4.58 -5.16
CA ARG A 46 34.86 -4.26 -6.07
C ARG A 46 34.01 -5.51 -6.31
N SER A 47 32.72 -5.31 -6.61
CA SER A 47 31.75 -6.41 -6.83
C SER A 47 32.24 -7.44 -7.86
N TYR A 48 32.92 -7.01 -8.90
CA TYR A 48 33.53 -7.93 -9.86
C TYR A 48 34.56 -8.84 -9.22
N THR A 49 35.49 -8.31 -8.43
CA THR A 49 36.55 -9.06 -7.73
C THR A 49 35.95 -10.07 -6.75
N ILE A 50 34.90 -9.67 -6.02
CA ILE A 50 34.17 -10.58 -5.13
C ILE A 50 33.59 -11.75 -5.92
N LYS A 51 32.90 -11.46 -7.03
CA LYS A 51 32.29 -12.48 -7.91
C LYS A 51 33.34 -13.47 -8.44
N THR A 52 34.50 -13.00 -8.89
CA THR A 52 35.57 -13.82 -9.40
C THR A 52 36.14 -14.74 -8.32
N ILE A 53 36.40 -14.22 -7.11
CA ILE A 53 36.92 -15.01 -5.99
C ILE A 53 35.94 -16.11 -5.58
N LEU A 54 34.64 -15.75 -5.44
CA LEU A 54 33.62 -16.70 -5.04
C LEU A 54 33.32 -17.75 -6.08
N ALA A 55 33.35 -17.39 -7.36
CA ALA A 55 33.24 -18.33 -8.48
C ALA A 55 34.39 -19.32 -8.47
N ALA A 56 35.64 -18.87 -8.22
CA ALA A 56 36.81 -19.75 -8.12
C ALA A 56 36.74 -20.71 -6.91
N LEU A 57 35.96 -20.31 -5.89
CA LEU A 57 35.71 -21.14 -4.70
C LEU A 57 34.42 -21.99 -4.84
N ASP A 58 33.79 -22.04 -6.05
CA ASP A 58 32.48 -22.68 -6.32
C ASP A 58 31.40 -22.32 -5.27
N TYR A 59 31.44 -21.07 -4.84
CA TYR A 59 30.49 -20.57 -3.84
C TYR A 59 29.47 -19.67 -4.51
N ASP A 60 28.19 -20.05 -4.41
CA ASP A 60 27.10 -19.28 -5.02
C ASP A 60 26.86 -17.99 -4.25
N LEU A 61 26.86 -16.87 -4.96
CA LEU A 61 26.56 -15.55 -4.43
C LEU A 61 25.16 -15.43 -3.83
N SER A 62 24.24 -16.30 -4.23
CA SER A 62 22.88 -16.33 -3.67
C SER A 62 22.87 -16.68 -2.17
N THR A 63 23.93 -17.32 -1.66
CA THR A 63 24.08 -17.69 -0.23
C THR A 63 24.71 -16.61 0.63
N ILE A 64 25.26 -15.53 0.04
CA ILE A 64 25.89 -14.41 0.76
C ILE A 64 24.96 -13.22 0.97
N GLN A 65 23.71 -13.29 0.52
CA GLN A 65 22.78 -12.20 0.81
C GLN A 65 22.62 -12.10 2.34
N ASP A 66 23.15 -11.00 2.88
CA ASP A 66 23.15 -10.68 4.30
C ASP A 66 21.78 -10.95 4.89
N THR A 67 21.74 -11.68 5.99
CA THR A 67 20.52 -11.98 6.75
C THR A 67 19.76 -10.69 7.07
N ASP A 68 20.44 -9.59 7.32
CA ASP A 68 19.82 -8.29 7.59
C ASP A 68 19.25 -7.63 6.32
N GLU A 69 19.94 -7.72 5.18
CA GLU A 69 19.40 -7.27 3.89
C GLU A 69 18.25 -8.18 3.42
N MET A 70 18.32 -9.48 3.68
CA MET A 70 17.28 -10.44 3.34
C MET A 70 16.03 -10.23 4.21
N VAL A 71 16.18 -9.96 5.50
CA VAL A 71 15.08 -9.62 6.39
C VAL A 71 14.45 -8.28 5.99
N THR A 72 15.27 -7.26 5.75
CA THR A 72 14.80 -5.94 5.30
C THR A 72 14.18 -6.01 3.91
N HIS A 73 14.79 -6.74 2.96
CA HIS A 73 14.25 -6.93 1.61
C HIS A 73 12.96 -7.76 1.63
N THR A 74 12.90 -8.81 2.46
CA THR A 74 11.69 -9.62 2.64
C THR A 74 10.60 -8.82 3.34
N MET A 75 10.92 -8.00 4.35
CA MET A 75 9.98 -7.08 4.98
C MET A 75 9.48 -6.02 4.00
N ILE A 76 10.37 -5.41 3.21
CA ILE A 76 9.99 -4.43 2.18
C ILE A 76 9.15 -5.07 1.09
N GLN A 77 9.49 -6.28 0.62
CA GLN A 77 8.67 -7.02 -0.34
C GLN A 77 7.32 -7.41 0.26
N SER A 78 7.30 -7.87 1.52
CA SER A 78 6.07 -8.17 2.23
C SER A 78 5.21 -6.91 2.42
N LEU A 79 5.81 -5.79 2.80
CA LEU A 79 5.15 -4.49 2.89
C LEU A 79 4.63 -4.03 1.52
N LYS A 80 5.44 -4.11 0.46
CA LYS A 80 5.02 -3.79 -0.92
C LYS A 80 3.85 -4.66 -1.36
N LYS A 81 3.88 -5.96 -1.07
CA LYS A 81 2.80 -6.90 -1.36
C LYS A 81 1.54 -6.58 -0.54
N HIS A 82 1.69 -6.29 0.76
CA HIS A 82 0.56 -5.94 1.63
C HIS A 82 -0.01 -4.55 1.35
N LEU A 83 0.84 -3.58 1.01
CA LEU A 83 0.43 -2.24 0.57
C LEU A 83 0.00 -2.20 -0.90
N LEU A 84 0.08 -3.32 -1.63
CA LEU A 84 -0.32 -3.44 -3.04
C LEU A 84 0.43 -2.50 -3.99
N LEU A 85 1.67 -2.18 -3.66
CA LEU A 85 2.55 -1.39 -4.53
C LEU A 85 2.94 -2.16 -5.79
N GLU A 86 3.03 -3.50 -5.69
CA GLU A 86 3.28 -4.39 -6.83
C GLU A 86 2.09 -5.35 -6.99
N ILE A 87 1.25 -5.08 -7.99
CA ILE A 87 0.24 -6.03 -8.44
C ILE A 87 0.91 -6.84 -9.55
N HIS A 88 1.41 -8.04 -9.20
CA HIS A 88 1.92 -8.96 -10.22
C HIS A 88 0.78 -9.43 -11.12
N PRO A 89 1.00 -9.53 -12.45
CA PRO A 89 -0.04 -9.97 -13.41
C PRO A 89 -0.49 -11.42 -13.23
N VAL A 90 0.08 -12.17 -12.29
CA VAL A 90 -0.20 -13.59 -12.04
C VAL A 90 -1.16 -13.80 -10.83
N VAL A 91 -1.82 -12.74 -10.34
CA VAL A 91 -2.74 -12.90 -9.21
C VAL A 91 -4.05 -13.51 -9.69
N SER A 92 -4.46 -14.65 -9.10
CA SER A 92 -5.70 -15.35 -9.46
C SER A 92 -6.92 -14.43 -9.29
N PRO A 93 -7.95 -14.55 -10.17
CA PRO A 93 -9.20 -13.81 -10.03
C PRO A 93 -9.85 -13.99 -8.66
N ASP A 94 -9.77 -15.19 -8.07
CA ASP A 94 -10.30 -15.50 -6.74
C ASP A 94 -9.66 -14.65 -5.63
N TYR A 95 -8.37 -14.39 -5.72
CA TYR A 95 -7.69 -13.51 -4.77
C TYR A 95 -8.23 -12.08 -4.86
N PHE A 96 -8.45 -11.54 -6.08
CA PHE A 96 -9.03 -10.22 -6.29
C PHE A 96 -10.44 -10.12 -5.72
N MET A 97 -11.29 -11.09 -6.01
CA MET A 97 -12.66 -11.15 -5.46
C MET A 97 -12.65 -11.18 -3.93
N LYS A 98 -11.77 -11.98 -3.32
CA LYS A 98 -11.64 -12.05 -1.86
C LYS A 98 -11.21 -10.71 -1.26
N GLN A 99 -10.24 -10.00 -1.86
CA GLN A 99 -9.78 -8.70 -1.38
C GLN A 99 -10.86 -7.62 -1.53
N LEU A 100 -11.60 -7.58 -2.63
CA LEU A 100 -12.71 -6.66 -2.84
C LEU A 100 -13.88 -6.93 -1.89
N ASN A 101 -14.17 -8.21 -1.59
CA ASN A 101 -15.17 -8.56 -0.59
C ASN A 101 -14.79 -8.06 0.80
N ILE A 102 -13.55 -8.24 1.22
CA ILE A 102 -13.05 -7.70 2.48
C ILE A 102 -13.15 -6.16 2.48
N ALA A 103 -12.84 -5.52 1.36
CA ALA A 103 -12.85 -4.07 1.26
C ALA A 103 -14.26 -3.48 1.38
N TRP A 104 -15.27 -3.97 0.64
CA TRP A 104 -16.62 -3.41 0.74
C TRP A 104 -17.28 -3.70 2.10
N ILE A 105 -17.04 -4.88 2.70
CA ILE A 105 -17.52 -5.18 4.07
C ILE A 105 -16.88 -4.23 5.07
N SER A 106 -15.56 -3.99 4.95
CA SER A 106 -14.86 -3.01 5.78
C SER A 106 -15.36 -1.57 5.55
N GLY A 107 -15.79 -1.25 4.32
CA GLY A 107 -16.45 0.01 3.98
C GLY A 107 -17.75 0.21 4.75
N LEU A 108 -18.60 -0.83 4.87
CA LEU A 108 -19.80 -0.77 5.70
C LEU A 108 -19.47 -0.54 7.18
N LEU A 109 -18.44 -1.24 7.68
CA LEU A 109 -18.00 -1.07 9.07
C LEU A 109 -17.45 0.35 9.30
N TYR A 110 -16.61 0.85 8.40
CA TYR A 110 -16.12 2.22 8.41
C TYR A 110 -17.25 3.23 8.44
N PHE A 111 -18.24 3.09 7.55
CA PHE A 111 -19.40 3.95 7.45
C PHE A 111 -20.21 4.00 8.78
N LEU A 112 -20.43 2.83 9.38
CA LEU A 112 -21.17 2.76 10.67
C LEU A 112 -20.38 3.38 11.83
N ILE A 113 -19.07 3.09 11.93
CA ILE A 113 -18.20 3.67 12.96
C ILE A 113 -18.09 5.18 12.76
N GLY A 114 -18.16 5.68 11.52
CA GLY A 114 -18.11 7.09 11.17
C GLY A 114 -19.18 7.95 11.86
N PHE A 115 -20.35 7.41 12.15
CA PHE A 115 -21.38 8.15 12.93
C PHE A 115 -20.96 8.38 14.38
N PHE A 116 -20.31 7.39 15.01
CA PHE A 116 -19.81 7.52 16.39
C PHE A 116 -18.60 8.45 16.45
N GLU A 117 -17.73 8.35 15.45
CA GLU A 117 -16.56 9.22 15.28
C GLU A 117 -16.97 10.67 15.04
N GLY A 118 -17.89 10.91 14.10
CA GLY A 118 -18.42 12.24 13.82
C GLY A 118 -19.15 12.87 15.00
N ALA A 119 -19.92 12.10 15.76
CA ALA A 119 -20.55 12.57 16.99
C ALA A 119 -19.48 12.98 18.02
N ALA A 120 -18.44 12.16 18.23
CA ALA A 120 -17.34 12.47 19.14
C ALA A 120 -16.65 13.79 18.79
N GLU A 121 -16.36 14.00 17.49
CA GLU A 121 -15.72 15.22 17.00
C GLU A 121 -16.64 16.45 17.10
N TYR A 122 -17.92 16.29 16.77
CA TYR A 122 -18.88 17.38 16.87
C TYR A 122 -18.98 17.95 18.28
N PHE A 123 -19.16 17.11 19.31
CA PHE A 123 -19.25 17.55 20.69
C PHE A 123 -17.92 18.08 21.22
N ARG A 124 -16.81 17.45 20.83
CA ARG A 124 -15.47 17.92 21.18
C ARG A 124 -15.17 19.30 20.59
N TYR A 125 -15.69 19.59 19.40
CA TYR A 125 -15.54 20.90 18.76
C TYR A 125 -16.47 21.94 19.38
N LYS A 126 -17.77 21.63 19.50
CA LYS A 126 -18.81 22.59 19.95
C LYS A 126 -18.71 22.88 21.42
N ASP A 127 -18.67 21.85 22.26
CA ASP A 127 -18.81 21.94 23.70
C ASP A 127 -17.49 21.74 24.45
N GLN A 128 -16.42 21.44 23.73
CA GLN A 128 -15.10 21.11 24.27
C GLN A 128 -15.11 19.93 25.27
N VAL A 129 -16.09 19.04 25.12
CA VAL A 129 -16.32 17.90 25.99
C VAL A 129 -16.16 16.59 25.22
N LEU A 130 -15.49 15.63 25.86
CA LEU A 130 -15.49 14.25 25.39
C LEU A 130 -16.78 13.57 25.87
N ILE A 131 -17.68 13.21 24.94
CA ILE A 131 -18.90 12.46 25.25
C ILE A 131 -18.64 11.00 25.61
N TYR A 132 -17.47 10.49 25.24
CA TYR A 132 -17.00 9.15 25.55
C TYR A 132 -15.81 9.19 26.51
N SER A 133 -15.56 8.08 27.23
CA SER A 133 -14.30 7.95 27.96
C SER A 133 -13.11 8.02 27.01
N THR A 134 -11.96 8.49 27.48
CA THR A 134 -10.73 8.60 26.69
C THR A 134 -10.37 7.28 26.02
N THR A 135 -10.50 6.17 26.74
CA THR A 135 -10.21 4.82 26.21
C THR A 135 -11.17 4.46 25.07
N PHE A 136 -12.48 4.73 25.23
CA PHE A 136 -13.47 4.43 24.19
C PHE A 136 -13.32 5.34 22.96
N TYR A 137 -12.96 6.60 23.16
CA TYR A 137 -12.63 7.52 22.07
C TYR A 137 -11.44 7.00 21.23
N ILE A 138 -10.35 6.58 21.88
CA ILE A 138 -9.18 6.01 21.19
C ILE A 138 -9.57 4.73 20.44
N LEU A 139 -10.42 3.88 21.04
CA LEU A 139 -10.89 2.66 20.40
C LEU A 139 -11.70 2.95 19.13
N ILE A 140 -12.64 3.92 19.16
CA ILE A 140 -13.42 4.35 17.99
C ILE A 140 -12.47 4.83 16.89
N LYS A 141 -11.56 5.77 17.21
CA LYS A 141 -10.62 6.36 16.26
C LYS A 141 -9.72 5.29 15.62
N THR A 142 -9.19 4.37 16.42
CA THR A 142 -8.35 3.28 15.93
C THR A 142 -9.13 2.31 15.03
N SER A 143 -10.34 1.93 15.43
CA SER A 143 -11.21 1.05 14.64
C SER A 143 -11.62 1.70 13.32
N TYR A 144 -11.95 3.01 13.35
CA TYR A 144 -12.29 3.80 12.18
C TYR A 144 -11.16 3.83 11.14
N VAL A 145 -9.93 4.15 11.57
CA VAL A 145 -8.78 4.22 10.65
C VAL A 145 -8.42 2.84 10.08
N ILE A 146 -8.50 1.77 10.88
CA ILE A 146 -8.25 0.41 10.39
C ILE A 146 -9.28 0.02 9.32
N ALA A 147 -10.58 0.25 9.59
CA ALA A 147 -11.64 -0.03 8.64
C ALA A 147 -11.49 0.80 7.36
N TYR A 148 -11.13 2.08 7.48
CA TYR A 148 -10.86 2.96 6.35
C TYR A 148 -9.69 2.48 5.48
N ILE A 149 -8.57 2.07 6.09
CA ILE A 149 -7.41 1.54 5.35
C ILE A 149 -7.82 0.33 4.51
N ILE A 150 -8.56 -0.61 5.09
CA ILE A 150 -8.99 -1.83 4.39
C ILE A 150 -9.99 -1.48 3.29
N PHE A 151 -10.92 -0.58 3.53
CA PHE A 151 -11.85 -0.06 2.53
C PHE A 151 -11.12 0.58 1.35
N GLN A 152 -10.21 1.51 1.63
CA GLN A 152 -9.48 2.24 0.61
C GLN A 152 -8.50 1.38 -0.19
N ARG A 153 -8.01 0.27 0.40
CA ARG A 153 -7.26 -0.75 -0.35
C ARG A 153 -8.05 -1.33 -1.53
N GLY A 154 -9.37 -1.43 -1.41
CA GLY A 154 -10.23 -1.85 -2.53
C GLY A 154 -10.05 -0.96 -3.76
N PHE A 155 -9.95 0.35 -3.58
CA PHE A 155 -9.72 1.30 -4.68
C PHE A 155 -8.30 1.25 -5.23
N ILE A 156 -7.30 0.95 -4.39
CA ILE A 156 -5.94 0.68 -4.87
C ILE A 156 -5.95 -0.54 -5.79
N PHE A 157 -6.69 -1.61 -5.43
CA PHE A 157 -6.87 -2.79 -6.28
C PHE A 157 -7.57 -2.46 -7.57
N LEU A 158 -8.71 -1.75 -7.53
CA LEU A 158 -9.42 -1.32 -8.74
C LEU A 158 -8.54 -0.44 -9.64
N GLY A 159 -7.78 0.47 -9.03
CA GLY A 159 -6.82 1.30 -9.74
C GLY A 159 -5.75 0.49 -10.47
N GLY A 160 -5.27 -0.58 -9.86
CA GLY A 160 -4.34 -1.52 -10.47
C GLY A 160 -4.99 -2.35 -11.59
N LEU A 161 -6.15 -2.94 -11.33
CA LEU A 161 -6.88 -3.79 -12.26
C LEU A 161 -7.28 -3.05 -13.54
N PHE A 162 -7.78 -1.82 -13.41
CA PHE A 162 -8.24 -1.01 -14.54
C PHE A 162 -7.21 0.00 -15.06
N LYS A 163 -5.94 -0.12 -14.64
CA LYS A 163 -4.82 0.75 -15.03
C LYS A 163 -5.11 2.24 -14.76
N ASN A 164 -5.86 2.54 -13.72
CA ASN A 164 -6.17 3.90 -13.27
C ASN A 164 -5.16 4.33 -12.20
N TYR A 165 -4.00 4.78 -12.65
CA TYR A 165 -2.90 5.19 -11.76
C TYR A 165 -3.28 6.36 -10.84
N LEU A 166 -4.12 7.29 -11.32
CA LEU A 166 -4.58 8.41 -10.51
C LEU A 166 -5.36 7.92 -9.29
N LEU A 167 -6.32 6.99 -9.50
CA LEU A 167 -7.09 6.40 -8.40
C LEU A 167 -6.17 5.73 -7.38
N ARG A 168 -5.19 4.98 -7.85
CA ARG A 168 -4.23 4.29 -6.99
C ARG A 168 -3.43 5.26 -6.12
N ILE A 169 -2.87 6.31 -6.72
CA ILE A 169 -2.07 7.31 -6.01
C ILE A 169 -2.92 8.06 -5.00
N ILE A 170 -4.10 8.55 -5.40
CA ILE A 170 -4.99 9.32 -4.51
C ILE A 170 -5.47 8.45 -3.35
N SER A 171 -5.78 7.17 -3.57
CA SER A 171 -6.15 6.26 -2.48
C SER A 171 -5.03 6.08 -1.44
N PHE A 172 -3.76 6.05 -1.85
CA PHE A 172 -2.64 6.06 -0.90
C PHE A 172 -2.55 7.37 -0.12
N ILE A 173 -2.74 8.51 -0.81
CA ILE A 173 -2.71 9.83 -0.18
C ILE A 173 -3.85 9.95 0.85
N LEU A 174 -5.05 9.46 0.52
CA LEU A 174 -6.20 9.44 1.43
C LEU A 174 -5.95 8.59 2.67
N ILE A 175 -5.35 7.39 2.52
CA ILE A 175 -4.98 6.54 3.66
C ILE A 175 -3.98 7.28 4.56
N PHE A 176 -2.93 7.83 3.99
CA PHE A 176 -1.89 8.53 4.75
C PHE A 176 -2.44 9.77 5.46
N GLY A 177 -3.23 10.59 4.76
CA GLY A 177 -3.89 11.76 5.33
C GLY A 177 -4.83 11.41 6.49
N ASN A 178 -5.64 10.34 6.34
CA ASN A 178 -6.52 9.89 7.41
C ASN A 178 -5.74 9.40 8.64
N ILE A 179 -4.64 8.66 8.46
CA ILE A 179 -3.76 8.24 9.56
C ILE A 179 -3.19 9.45 10.31
N LEU A 180 -2.76 10.48 9.60
CA LEU A 180 -2.21 11.70 10.21
C LEU A 180 -3.25 12.43 11.04
N ILE A 181 -4.47 12.58 10.53
CA ILE A 181 -5.55 13.27 11.24
C ILE A 181 -5.96 12.51 12.49
N ILE A 182 -6.24 11.23 12.36
CA ILE A 182 -6.61 10.40 13.52
C ILE A 182 -5.47 10.35 14.55
N GLY A 183 -4.23 10.28 14.08
CA GLY A 183 -3.06 10.39 14.96
C GLY A 183 -2.99 11.72 15.72
N TYR A 184 -3.25 12.83 15.01
CA TYR A 184 -3.35 14.16 15.63
C TYR A 184 -4.50 14.24 16.66
N ASP A 185 -5.67 13.73 16.31
CA ASP A 185 -6.84 13.76 17.21
C ASP A 185 -6.57 13.01 18.52
N ILE A 186 -5.92 11.84 18.44
CA ILE A 186 -5.52 11.08 19.63
C ILE A 186 -4.43 11.81 20.41
N ALA A 187 -3.40 12.32 19.74
CA ALA A 187 -2.30 13.02 20.38
C ALA A 187 -2.75 14.30 21.08
N SER A 188 -3.71 15.02 20.50
CA SER A 188 -4.29 16.25 21.06
C SER A 188 -5.11 16.05 22.34
N LEU A 189 -5.33 14.81 22.78
CA LEU A 189 -5.89 14.50 24.10
C LEU A 189 -4.88 14.70 25.24
N PHE A 190 -3.59 14.56 24.92
CA PHE A 190 -2.50 14.50 25.91
C PHE A 190 -1.60 15.74 25.89
N TYR A 191 -1.63 16.52 24.82
CA TYR A 191 -0.77 17.68 24.62
C TYR A 191 -1.57 18.90 24.24
N ASN A 192 -1.09 20.09 24.63
CA ASN A 192 -1.66 21.34 24.13
C ASN A 192 -1.52 21.39 22.60
N SER A 193 -2.65 21.38 21.95
CA SER A 193 -2.74 21.29 20.50
C SER A 193 -2.73 22.68 19.85
N ILE A 194 -2.41 22.71 18.56
CA ILE A 194 -2.63 23.84 17.67
C ILE A 194 -4.12 24.23 17.75
N GLU A 195 -4.42 25.50 17.55
CA GLU A 195 -5.80 25.99 17.54
C GLU A 195 -6.67 25.14 16.61
N ARG A 196 -7.72 24.55 17.18
CA ARG A 196 -8.51 23.53 16.48
C ARG A 196 -9.19 24.05 15.21
N GLN A 197 -9.60 25.31 15.21
CA GLN A 197 -10.21 25.93 14.03
C GLN A 197 -9.24 25.97 12.86
N PHE A 198 -7.95 26.23 13.13
CA PHE A 198 -6.92 26.22 12.11
C PHE A 198 -6.71 24.81 11.53
N VAL A 199 -6.73 23.79 12.39
CA VAL A 199 -6.60 22.38 11.95
C VAL A 199 -7.78 22.01 11.06
N LEU A 200 -9.02 22.23 11.50
CA LEU A 200 -10.23 21.90 10.73
C LEU A 200 -10.29 22.65 9.39
N GLY A 201 -9.88 23.92 9.34
CA GLY A 201 -9.80 24.69 8.11
C GLY A 201 -8.76 24.12 7.14
N SER A 202 -7.60 23.74 7.65
CA SER A 202 -6.52 23.10 6.85
C SER A 202 -6.95 21.74 6.32
N GLU A 203 -7.60 20.92 7.14
CA GLU A 203 -8.17 19.63 6.75
C GLU A 203 -9.19 19.80 5.63
N ALA A 204 -10.13 20.74 5.77
CA ALA A 204 -11.14 20.99 4.75
C ALA A 204 -10.51 21.33 3.39
N ILE A 205 -9.50 22.21 3.35
CA ILE A 205 -8.81 22.57 2.12
C ILE A 205 -8.08 21.36 1.52
N VAL A 206 -7.30 20.64 2.32
CA VAL A 206 -6.50 19.49 1.86
C VAL A 206 -7.41 18.39 1.33
N PHE A 207 -8.43 17.98 2.12
CA PHE A 207 -9.37 16.95 1.68
C PHE A 207 -10.29 17.42 0.55
N GLY A 208 -10.58 18.70 0.47
CA GLY A 208 -11.27 19.28 -0.66
C GLY A 208 -10.50 19.09 -1.98
N CYS A 209 -9.21 19.43 -1.99
CA CYS A 209 -8.34 19.21 -3.16
C CYS A 209 -8.23 17.72 -3.52
N ILE A 210 -8.00 16.87 -2.52
CA ILE A 210 -7.84 15.43 -2.72
C ILE A 210 -9.17 14.81 -3.18
N GLY A 211 -10.32 15.21 -2.61
CA GLY A 211 -11.66 14.75 -2.99
C GLY A 211 -12.00 15.06 -4.45
N ILE A 212 -11.64 16.25 -4.95
CA ILE A 212 -11.80 16.58 -6.36
C ILE A 212 -11.00 15.62 -7.26
N LEU A 213 -9.72 15.39 -6.93
CA LEU A 213 -8.87 14.47 -7.69
C LEU A 213 -9.38 13.02 -7.60
N TYR A 214 -9.88 12.63 -6.43
CA TYR A 214 -10.48 11.33 -6.20
C TYR A 214 -11.75 11.15 -7.04
N GLY A 215 -12.66 12.12 -7.02
CA GLY A 215 -13.87 12.13 -7.84
C GLY A 215 -13.58 12.03 -9.33
N ILE A 216 -12.57 12.77 -9.83
CA ILE A 216 -12.10 12.65 -11.23
C ILE A 216 -11.61 11.22 -11.49
N SER A 217 -10.87 10.63 -10.58
CA SER A 217 -10.32 9.28 -10.73
C SER A 217 -11.41 8.21 -10.76
N LEU A 218 -12.44 8.32 -9.92
CA LEU A 218 -13.59 7.42 -9.91
C LEU A 218 -14.37 7.49 -11.23
N ARG A 219 -14.63 8.69 -11.76
CA ARG A 219 -15.31 8.86 -13.06
C ARG A 219 -14.60 8.20 -14.24
N ARG A 220 -13.27 8.07 -14.19
CA ARG A 220 -12.51 7.35 -15.22
C ARG A 220 -12.87 5.87 -15.29
N LEU A 221 -13.45 5.29 -14.25
CA LEU A 221 -13.92 3.91 -14.22
C LEU A 221 -15.32 3.72 -14.85
N ARG A 222 -15.94 4.78 -15.42
CA ARG A 222 -17.26 4.71 -16.05
C ARG A 222 -17.35 3.63 -17.13
N LYS A 223 -16.29 3.42 -17.91
CA LYS A 223 -16.29 2.42 -18.98
C LYS A 223 -16.39 0.98 -18.45
N GLN A 224 -15.87 0.73 -17.25
CA GLN A 224 -15.80 -0.59 -16.63
C GLN A 224 -16.97 -0.85 -15.66
N LEU A 225 -17.34 0.17 -14.87
CA LEU A 225 -18.31 0.05 -13.78
C LEU A 225 -19.62 0.82 -14.04
N GLY A 226 -19.77 1.43 -15.21
CA GLY A 226 -21.00 2.08 -15.64
C GLY A 226 -21.33 3.36 -14.85
N THR A 227 -22.63 3.59 -14.65
CA THR A 227 -23.16 4.79 -14.01
C THR A 227 -22.79 4.96 -12.56
N VAL A 228 -22.55 3.85 -11.83
CA VAL A 228 -22.17 3.87 -10.41
C VAL A 228 -20.86 4.62 -10.20
N ALA A 229 -19.84 4.39 -11.07
CA ALA A 229 -18.58 5.13 -11.01
C ALA A 229 -18.76 6.62 -11.36
N THR A 230 -19.75 6.95 -12.20
CA THR A 230 -20.07 8.35 -12.50
C THR A 230 -20.68 9.04 -11.30
N TYR A 231 -21.67 8.42 -10.65
CA TYR A 231 -22.30 8.99 -9.46
C TYR A 231 -21.32 9.11 -8.29
N ALA A 232 -20.55 8.07 -7.98
CA ALA A 232 -19.50 8.14 -6.96
C ALA A 232 -18.59 9.34 -7.19
N GLY A 233 -18.06 9.48 -8.41
CA GLY A 233 -17.17 10.58 -8.73
C GLY A 233 -17.83 11.95 -8.75
N VAL A 234 -19.12 12.07 -9.09
CA VAL A 234 -19.84 13.36 -9.03
C VAL A 234 -20.08 13.78 -7.59
N PHE A 235 -20.51 12.88 -6.70
CA PHE A 235 -20.73 13.20 -5.31
C PHE A 235 -19.41 13.57 -4.60
N GLU A 236 -18.30 12.88 -4.89
CA GLU A 236 -16.98 13.24 -4.37
C GLU A 236 -16.50 14.61 -4.88
N LEU A 237 -16.72 14.93 -6.16
CA LEU A 237 -16.41 16.25 -6.70
C LEU A 237 -17.21 17.35 -5.99
N LEU A 238 -18.51 17.15 -5.78
CA LEU A 238 -19.36 18.09 -5.06
C LEU A 238 -18.92 18.27 -3.60
N ALA A 239 -18.64 17.19 -2.90
CA ALA A 239 -18.13 17.23 -1.53
C ALA A 239 -16.80 17.99 -1.45
N GLY A 240 -15.87 17.68 -2.37
CA GLY A 240 -14.59 18.36 -2.47
C GLY A 240 -14.71 19.87 -2.71
N CYS A 241 -15.63 20.29 -3.61
CA CYS A 241 -15.91 21.71 -3.83
C CYS A 241 -16.46 22.40 -2.58
N PHE A 242 -17.35 21.75 -1.81
CA PHE A 242 -17.86 22.30 -0.56
C PHE A 242 -16.77 22.43 0.51
N PHE A 243 -15.90 21.43 0.64
CA PHE A 243 -14.79 21.48 1.58
C PHE A 243 -13.80 22.62 1.27
N LEU A 244 -13.50 22.87 -0.03
CA LEU A 244 -12.61 23.97 -0.41
C LEU A 244 -13.11 25.35 -0.01
N THR A 245 -14.43 25.55 0.12
CA THR A 245 -14.97 26.84 0.58
C THR A 245 -14.77 27.07 2.07
N VAL A 246 -14.39 26.05 2.83
CA VAL A 246 -14.27 26.01 4.30
C VAL A 246 -15.60 26.34 4.98
N VAL A 247 -16.25 27.46 4.60
CA VAL A 247 -17.54 27.93 5.17
C VAL A 247 -18.67 26.92 4.93
N LEU A 248 -18.69 26.29 3.75
CA LEU A 248 -19.71 25.29 3.39
C LEU A 248 -19.23 23.85 3.63
N SER A 249 -18.16 23.64 4.39
CA SER A 249 -17.62 22.30 4.69
C SER A 249 -18.67 21.38 5.32
N PHE A 250 -19.62 21.95 6.09
CA PHE A 250 -20.76 21.20 6.62
C PHE A 250 -21.60 20.53 5.51
N MET A 251 -21.84 21.23 4.40
CA MET A 251 -22.53 20.64 3.24
C MET A 251 -21.69 19.54 2.61
N GLY A 252 -20.36 19.67 2.61
CA GLY A 252 -19.43 18.65 2.18
C GLY A 252 -19.60 17.34 2.94
N PHE A 253 -19.74 17.38 4.26
CA PHE A 253 -20.02 16.19 5.07
C PHE A 253 -21.37 15.53 4.71
N ILE A 254 -22.42 16.32 4.48
CA ILE A 254 -23.73 15.78 4.08
C ILE A 254 -23.65 15.08 2.73
N VAL A 255 -22.98 15.68 1.75
CA VAL A 255 -22.81 15.11 0.40
C VAL A 255 -21.92 13.88 0.42
N ARG A 256 -20.98 13.79 1.34
CA ARG A 256 -20.07 12.65 1.47
C ARG A 256 -20.79 11.37 1.92
N ILE A 257 -21.87 11.47 2.72
CA ILE A 257 -22.64 10.30 3.16
C ILE A 257 -23.11 9.44 1.96
N PRO A 258 -23.87 9.98 0.97
CA PRO A 258 -24.24 9.21 -0.21
C PRO A 258 -23.03 8.83 -1.09
N ALA A 259 -21.98 9.66 -1.14
CA ALA A 259 -20.76 9.30 -1.87
C ALA A 259 -20.14 8.00 -1.35
N GLU A 260 -19.93 7.87 -0.05
CA GLU A 260 -19.38 6.69 0.60
C GLU A 260 -20.24 5.44 0.37
N LEU A 261 -21.57 5.56 0.43
CA LEU A 261 -22.48 4.45 0.13
C LEU A 261 -22.36 3.98 -1.32
N ILE A 262 -22.27 4.93 -2.27
CA ILE A 262 -22.10 4.60 -3.69
C ILE A 262 -20.72 3.95 -3.94
N GLU A 263 -19.68 4.37 -3.25
CA GLU A 263 -18.35 3.76 -3.29
C GLU A 263 -18.35 2.31 -2.78
N ILE A 264 -19.05 2.04 -1.68
CA ILE A 264 -19.23 0.68 -1.17
C ILE A 264 -19.95 -0.19 -2.20
N ILE A 265 -21.04 0.33 -2.81
CA ILE A 265 -21.76 -0.35 -3.89
C ILE A 265 -20.87 -0.58 -5.10
N MET A 266 -19.98 0.37 -5.41
CA MET A 266 -19.05 0.25 -6.52
C MET A 266 -18.04 -0.89 -6.31
N LEU A 267 -17.50 -1.05 -5.11
CA LEU A 267 -16.62 -2.17 -4.76
C LEU A 267 -17.38 -3.51 -4.83
N TYR A 268 -18.60 -3.56 -4.28
CA TYR A 268 -19.45 -4.76 -4.36
C TYR A 268 -19.72 -5.17 -5.81
N LYS A 269 -20.18 -4.25 -6.68
CA LYS A 269 -20.43 -4.51 -8.09
C LYS A 269 -19.17 -4.94 -8.86
N SER A 270 -18.01 -4.47 -8.44
CA SER A 270 -16.74 -4.86 -9.06
C SER A 270 -16.45 -6.35 -8.88
N VAL A 271 -16.89 -6.96 -7.78
CA VAL A 271 -16.79 -8.41 -7.56
C VAL A 271 -17.63 -9.18 -8.60
N ASP A 272 -18.88 -8.75 -8.82
CA ASP A 272 -19.79 -9.41 -9.78
C ASP A 272 -19.24 -9.33 -11.21
N ILE A 273 -18.66 -8.17 -11.60
CA ILE A 273 -18.07 -8.00 -12.93
C ILE A 273 -16.84 -8.90 -13.13
N ILE A 274 -16.03 -9.09 -12.11
CA ILE A 274 -14.87 -9.98 -12.20
C ILE A 274 -15.35 -11.43 -12.31
N LYS A 275 -16.36 -11.81 -11.52
CA LYS A 275 -16.95 -13.15 -11.54
C LYS A 275 -17.57 -13.49 -12.90
N SER A 276 -18.38 -12.61 -13.47
CA SER A 276 -18.99 -12.82 -14.79
C SER A 276 -17.95 -12.98 -15.90
N LYS A 277 -16.89 -12.19 -15.90
CA LYS A 277 -15.79 -12.33 -16.86
C LYS A 277 -15.02 -13.63 -16.72
N GLN A 278 -14.89 -14.16 -15.51
CA GLN A 278 -14.26 -15.45 -15.27
C GLN A 278 -15.14 -16.58 -15.82
N GLU A 279 -16.47 -16.52 -15.60
CA GLU A 279 -17.42 -17.48 -16.13
C GLU A 279 -17.45 -17.49 -17.66
N GLU A 280 -17.44 -16.30 -18.32
CA GLU A 280 -17.36 -16.17 -19.78
C GLU A 280 -16.05 -16.76 -20.35
N SER A 281 -14.95 -16.69 -19.64
CA SER A 281 -13.66 -17.25 -20.09
C SER A 281 -13.58 -18.77 -19.97
N ILE A 282 -14.46 -19.40 -19.19
CA ILE A 282 -14.53 -20.85 -18.96
C ILE A 282 -15.51 -21.52 -19.94
N LEU A 283 -16.47 -20.78 -20.49
CA LEU A 283 -17.40 -21.31 -21.48
C LEU A 283 -16.67 -21.56 -22.82
N PRO A 284 -16.76 -22.78 -23.41
CA PRO A 284 -16.20 -23.03 -24.72
C PRO A 284 -16.90 -22.13 -25.73
N TYR A 285 -16.13 -21.58 -26.66
CA TYR A 285 -16.62 -20.74 -27.76
C TYR A 285 -17.88 -21.36 -28.38
N PRO A 286 -19.02 -20.63 -28.48
CA PRO A 286 -20.18 -21.13 -29.20
C PRO A 286 -19.88 -21.05 -30.70
N GLY A 287 -19.12 -22.04 -31.22
CA GLY A 287 -18.69 -22.05 -32.62
C GLY A 287 -17.87 -23.26 -33.04
N ALA A 288 -17.50 -24.17 -32.11
CA ALA A 288 -16.98 -25.47 -32.47
C ALA A 288 -18.18 -26.34 -32.91
N GLY A 289 -18.72 -25.96 -34.07
CA GLY A 289 -19.80 -26.65 -34.73
C GLY A 289 -19.42 -28.11 -35.00
N TYR A 290 -20.35 -28.96 -34.73
CA TYR A 290 -20.51 -30.26 -35.27
C TYR A 290 -20.18 -30.24 -36.77
N THR A 291 -19.07 -30.83 -37.15
CA THR A 291 -18.92 -31.45 -38.45
C THR A 291 -19.13 -32.95 -38.20
N GLU A 292 -20.39 -33.37 -38.33
CA GLU A 292 -20.70 -34.73 -38.65
C GLU A 292 -20.02 -35.11 -39.96
N LYS A 293 -19.24 -36.12 -39.94
CA LYS A 293 -19.12 -37.12 -41.02
C LYS A 293 -19.01 -38.50 -40.42
#